data_10ca657b1d822facd527e4733a64e311
#
_entry.id   10ca657b1d822facd527e4733a64e311
#
_cell.length_a   1.000
_cell.length_b   1.000
_cell.length_c   1.000
_cell.angle_alpha   90.00
_cell.angle_beta   90.00
_cell.angle_gamma   90.00
#
_symmetry.space_group_name_H-M   'P 1'
#
loop_
_entity.id
_entity.type
_entity.pdbx_description
1 polymer ?
#
loop_
_entity_poly.entity_id
_entity_poly.type
_entity_poly.pdbx_seq_one_letter_code
_entity_poly.pdbx_strand_id
1 'polypeptide(L)'
;KYIFSQLLLKGLPDHQKGMEARIIESIEQTELTKHVLQLPVMYREVVLLFYYEEYTTAIMADILGLSENTIKTRLRRARGMLKERLNDTEWEVLSHE
;
A
#
# COMPACT_ATOMS: atom_id res chain seq x y z
N LYS A 1 -7.81 4.37 -15.54
CA LYS A 1 -6.91 3.50 -14.81
C LYS A 1 -5.49 4.06 -14.75
N TYR A 2 -4.93 4.29 -15.91
CA TYR A 2 -3.57 4.80 -16.02
C TYR A 2 -3.45 6.23 -15.49
N ILE A 3 -4.41 7.06 -15.84
CA ILE A 3 -4.44 8.46 -15.40
C ILE A 3 -4.60 8.53 -13.88
N PHE A 4 -5.45 7.67 -13.33
CA PHE A 4 -5.67 7.60 -11.89
C PHE A 4 -4.37 7.26 -11.15
N SER A 5 -3.64 6.26 -11.65
CA SER A 5 -2.36 5.87 -11.06
C SER A 5 -1.34 7.00 -11.09
N GLN A 6 -1.28 7.75 -12.18
CA GLN A 6 -0.35 8.87 -12.30
C GLN A 6 -0.67 9.98 -11.30
N LEU A 7 -1.96 10.27 -11.11
CA LEU A 7 -2.38 11.28 -10.13
C LEU A 7 -1.97 10.89 -8.71
N LEU A 8 -2.11 9.61 -8.38
CA LEU A 8 -1.75 9.12 -7.05
C LEU A 8 -0.24 9.13 -6.80
N LEU A 9 0.55 9.02 -7.84
CA LEU A 9 2.00 9.03 -7.73
C LEU A 9 2.61 10.42 -7.66
N LYS A 10 1.79 11.45 -7.90
CA LYS A 10 2.24 12.82 -7.88
C LYS A 10 2.74 13.19 -6.48
N GLY A 11 3.93 13.75 -6.39
CA GLY A 11 4.50 14.15 -5.11
C GLY A 11 5.40 13.12 -4.46
N LEU A 12 5.49 11.90 -5.01
CA LEU A 12 6.42 10.90 -4.49
C LEU A 12 7.84 11.18 -4.99
N PRO A 13 8.87 10.78 -4.21
CA PRO A 13 10.24 10.78 -4.70
C PRO A 13 10.36 9.88 -5.94
N ASP A 14 11.27 10.21 -6.84
CA ASP A 14 11.39 9.51 -8.12
C ASP A 14 11.58 8.00 -7.97
N HIS A 15 12.44 7.57 -7.04
CA HIS A 15 12.67 6.14 -6.86
C HIS A 15 11.44 5.40 -6.36
N GLN A 16 10.62 6.05 -5.53
CA GLN A 16 9.38 5.44 -5.04
C GLN A 16 8.30 5.46 -6.12
N LYS A 17 8.27 6.49 -6.96
CA LYS A 17 7.32 6.55 -8.07
C LYS A 17 7.49 5.37 -9.03
N GLY A 18 8.74 5.05 -9.38
CA GLY A 18 9.02 3.95 -10.28
C GLY A 18 8.55 2.60 -9.75
N MET A 19 8.84 2.33 -8.48
CA MET A 19 8.45 1.09 -7.83
C MET A 19 6.94 0.99 -7.66
N GLU A 20 6.32 2.04 -7.13
CA GLU A 20 4.88 2.06 -6.91
C GLU A 20 4.11 1.94 -8.22
N ALA A 21 4.56 2.62 -9.26
CA ALA A 21 3.92 2.55 -10.55
C ALA A 21 3.86 1.13 -11.10
N ARG A 22 4.95 0.36 -10.95
CA ARG A 22 4.97 -1.03 -11.39
C ARG A 22 3.95 -1.89 -10.65
N ILE A 23 3.87 -1.69 -9.35
CA ILE A 23 2.91 -2.44 -8.51
C ILE A 23 1.49 -2.08 -8.93
N ILE A 24 1.20 -0.79 -9.02
CA ILE A 24 -0.14 -0.31 -9.35
C ILE A 24 -0.60 -0.80 -10.71
N GLU A 25 0.30 -0.84 -11.68
CA GLU A 25 -0.03 -1.31 -13.04
C GLU A 25 -0.36 -2.81 -13.06
N SER A 26 0.18 -3.57 -12.11
CA SER A 26 0.00 -5.02 -12.08
C SER A 26 -1.23 -5.49 -11.32
N ILE A 27 -1.89 -4.62 -10.55
CA ILE A 27 -3.02 -5.03 -9.71
C ILE A 27 -4.36 -4.66 -10.36
N GLU A 28 -5.36 -5.46 -10.04
CA GLU A 28 -6.71 -5.21 -10.52
C GLU A 28 -7.33 -3.98 -9.85
N GLN A 29 -8.14 -3.26 -10.60
CA GLN A 29 -8.86 -2.10 -10.09
C GLN A 29 -10.16 -2.52 -9.42
N THR A 30 -10.06 -3.10 -8.25
CA THR A 30 -11.22 -3.49 -7.43
C THR A 30 -11.53 -2.36 -6.45
N GLU A 31 -12.66 -2.48 -5.74
CA GLU A 31 -12.99 -1.53 -4.68
C GLU A 31 -11.91 -1.52 -3.60
N LEU A 32 -11.39 -2.69 -3.27
CA LEU A 32 -10.31 -2.81 -2.30
C LEU A 32 -9.09 -1.99 -2.73
N THR A 33 -8.64 -2.19 -3.98
CA THR A 33 -7.45 -1.47 -4.45
C THR A 33 -7.69 0.03 -4.56
N LYS A 34 -8.91 0.46 -4.88
CA LYS A 34 -9.24 1.87 -4.90
C LYS A 34 -9.03 2.49 -3.52
N HIS A 35 -9.49 1.82 -2.47
CA HIS A 35 -9.31 2.32 -1.10
C HIS A 35 -7.83 2.33 -0.70
N VAL A 36 -7.09 1.29 -1.07
CA VAL A 36 -5.65 1.24 -0.80
C VAL A 36 -4.94 2.42 -1.47
N LEU A 37 -5.26 2.68 -2.74
CA LEU A 37 -4.62 3.74 -3.50
C LEU A 37 -4.98 5.14 -2.99
N GLN A 38 -6.05 5.27 -2.20
CA GLN A 38 -6.44 6.55 -1.61
C GLN A 38 -5.81 6.81 -0.24
N LEU A 39 -5.08 5.85 0.31
CA LEU A 39 -4.39 6.05 1.57
C LEU A 39 -3.27 7.10 1.42
N PRO A 40 -2.96 7.83 2.51
CA PRO A 40 -1.76 8.68 2.50
C PRO A 40 -0.52 7.87 2.10
N VAL A 41 0.43 8.53 1.46
CA VAL A 41 1.62 7.88 0.88
C VAL A 41 2.31 6.93 1.86
N MET A 42 2.54 7.37 3.10
CA MET A 42 3.28 6.57 4.07
C MET A 42 2.57 5.26 4.44
N TYR A 43 1.24 5.22 4.31
CA TYR A 43 0.47 4.01 4.60
C TYR A 43 0.26 3.18 3.33
N ARG A 44 0.04 3.86 2.20
CA ARG A 44 -0.15 3.19 0.92
C ARG A 44 1.06 2.36 0.53
N GLU A 45 2.27 2.90 0.68
CA GLU A 45 3.48 2.19 0.27
C GLU A 45 3.71 0.92 1.07
N VAL A 46 3.45 0.94 2.39
CA VAL A 46 3.64 -0.27 3.19
C VAL A 46 2.59 -1.33 2.86
N VAL A 47 1.36 -0.92 2.55
CA VAL A 47 0.32 -1.88 2.15
C VAL A 47 0.68 -2.51 0.81
N LEU A 48 1.10 -1.72 -0.16
CA LEU A 48 1.45 -2.24 -1.47
C LEU A 48 2.63 -3.22 -1.39
N LEU A 49 3.65 -2.89 -0.64
CA LEU A 49 4.82 -3.74 -0.53
C LEU A 49 4.52 -5.03 0.24
N PHE A 50 3.72 -4.95 1.28
CA PHE A 50 3.47 -6.11 2.13
C PHE A 50 2.43 -7.06 1.52
N TYR A 51 1.29 -6.52 1.08
CA TYR A 51 0.17 -7.36 0.64
C TYR A 51 0.23 -7.71 -0.84
N TYR A 52 0.74 -6.83 -1.68
CA TYR A 52 0.75 -7.10 -3.13
C TYR A 52 2.09 -7.64 -3.62
N GLU A 53 3.20 -7.20 -3.04
CA GLU A 53 4.53 -7.69 -3.40
C GLU A 53 5.05 -8.76 -2.44
N GLU A 54 4.35 -8.97 -1.34
CA GLU A 54 4.66 -10.02 -0.36
C GLU A 54 6.06 -9.93 0.23
N TYR A 55 6.58 -8.72 0.38
CA TYR A 55 7.86 -8.51 1.05
C TYR A 55 7.71 -8.67 2.56
N THR A 56 8.76 -9.14 3.21
CA THR A 56 8.83 -9.18 4.67
C THR A 56 9.02 -7.76 5.21
N THR A 57 8.68 -7.57 6.48
CA THR A 57 8.88 -6.27 7.12
C THR A 57 10.37 -5.89 7.17
N ALA A 58 11.26 -6.87 7.28
CA ALA A 58 12.70 -6.62 7.25
C ALA A 58 13.15 -6.07 5.90
N ILE A 59 12.69 -6.67 4.82
CA ILE A 59 13.02 -6.21 3.47
C ILE A 59 12.41 -4.83 3.22
N MET A 60 11.18 -4.61 3.66
CA MET A 60 10.52 -3.32 3.52
C MET A 60 11.28 -2.21 4.25
N ALA A 61 11.82 -2.53 5.43
CA ALA A 61 12.63 -1.58 6.19
C ALA A 61 13.85 -1.15 5.38
N ASP A 62 14.51 -2.09 4.72
CA ASP A 62 15.65 -1.78 3.87
C ASP A 62 15.25 -0.93 2.67
N ILE A 63 14.15 -1.30 2.00
CA ILE A 63 13.69 -0.57 0.81
C ILE A 63 13.32 0.87 1.16
N LEU A 64 12.61 1.07 2.25
CA LEU A 64 12.08 2.38 2.62
C LEU A 64 13.02 3.19 3.53
N GLY A 65 14.10 2.59 4.00
CA GLY A 65 15.03 3.27 4.89
C GLY A 65 14.44 3.55 6.26
N LEU A 66 13.60 2.65 6.76
CA LEU A 66 12.91 2.80 8.05
C LEU A 66 13.20 1.61 8.94
N SER A 67 12.95 1.74 10.24
CA SER A 67 13.05 0.61 11.14
C SER A 67 11.87 -0.35 10.93
N GLU A 68 12.07 -1.62 11.26
CA GLU A 68 10.99 -2.61 11.18
C GLU A 68 9.80 -2.24 12.08
N ASN A 69 10.08 -1.66 13.25
CA ASN A 69 9.01 -1.22 14.14
C ASN A 69 8.15 -0.14 13.51
N THR A 70 8.76 0.78 12.79
CA THR A 70 8.03 1.81 12.06
C THR A 70 7.16 1.19 10.98
N ILE A 71 7.70 0.21 10.25
CA ILE A 71 6.94 -0.52 9.22
C ILE A 71 5.70 -1.19 9.85
N LYS A 72 5.90 -1.91 10.95
CA LYS A 72 4.81 -2.60 11.63
C LYS A 72 3.74 -1.64 12.14
N THR A 73 4.16 -0.51 12.68
CA THR A 73 3.24 0.52 13.14
C THR A 73 2.42 1.10 11.98
N ARG A 74 3.08 1.38 10.87
CA ARG A 74 2.39 1.91 9.70
C ARG A 74 1.41 0.90 9.11
N LEU A 75 1.77 -0.37 9.06
CA LEU A 75 0.86 -1.43 8.61
C LEU A 75 -0.37 -1.52 9.50
N ARG A 76 -0.17 -1.48 10.81
CA ARG A 76 -1.28 -1.54 11.75
C ARG A 76 -2.24 -0.35 11.56
N ARG A 77 -1.69 0.85 11.41
CA ARG A 77 -2.49 2.05 11.22
C ARG A 77 -3.21 2.03 9.88
N ALA A 78 -2.51 1.58 8.83
CA ALA A 78 -3.11 1.46 7.51
C ALA A 78 -4.30 0.49 7.53
N ARG A 79 -4.16 -0.64 8.21
CA ARG A 79 -5.26 -1.59 8.37
C ARG A 79 -6.45 -0.95 9.07
N GLY A 80 -6.18 -0.17 10.14
CA GLY A 80 -7.24 0.52 10.84
C GLY A 80 -8.01 1.48 9.95
N MET A 81 -7.28 2.21 9.10
CA MET A 81 -7.90 3.14 8.17
C MET A 81 -8.74 2.42 7.11
N LEU A 82 -8.23 1.31 6.60
CA LEU A 82 -8.94 0.53 5.60
C LEU A 82 -10.18 -0.14 6.18
N LYS A 83 -10.08 -0.62 7.42
CA LYS A 83 -11.21 -1.27 8.09
C LYS A 83 -12.43 -0.35 8.14
N GLU A 84 -12.21 0.94 8.32
CA GLU A 84 -13.30 1.90 8.38
C GLU A 84 -13.97 2.14 7.03
N ARG A 85 -13.28 1.84 5.95
CA ARG A 85 -13.75 2.11 4.58
C ARG A 85 -14.27 0.88 3.85
N LEU A 86 -13.83 -0.31 4.27
CA LEU A 86 -14.15 -1.56 3.57
C LEU A 86 -15.33 -2.25 4.22
N ASN A 87 -16.10 -2.99 3.42
CA ASN A 87 -17.13 -3.86 3.97
C ASN A 87 -16.47 -5.12 4.55
N ASP A 88 -17.26 -5.94 5.24
CA ASP A 88 -16.71 -7.12 5.93
C ASP A 88 -15.99 -8.08 4.99
N THR A 89 -16.52 -8.29 3.80
CA THR A 89 -15.93 -9.19 2.82
C THR A 89 -14.57 -8.69 2.36
N GLU A 90 -14.49 -7.40 2.04
CA GLU A 90 -13.24 -6.79 1.58
C GLU A 90 -12.20 -6.79 2.69
N TRP A 91 -12.62 -6.51 3.92
CA TRP A 91 -11.72 -6.52 5.05
C TRP A 91 -11.13 -7.90 5.29
N GLU A 92 -11.94 -8.95 5.13
CA GLU A 92 -11.48 -10.32 5.30
C GLU A 92 -10.33 -10.66 4.37
N VAL A 93 -10.37 -10.18 3.14
CA VAL A 93 -9.30 -10.42 2.17
C VAL A 93 -7.97 -9.90 2.70
N LEU A 94 -7.97 -8.70 3.30
CA LEU A 94 -6.74 -8.09 3.83
C LEU A 94 -6.33 -8.66 5.18
N SER A 95 -7.28 -9.03 6.02
CA SER A 95 -6.97 -9.47 7.39
C SER A 95 -6.49 -10.90 7.48
N HIS A 96 -6.51 -11.63 6.39
CA HIS A 96 -6.09 -13.03 6.33
C HIS A 96 -4.58 -13.20 6.24
N GLU A 97 -3.84 -12.30 6.78
CA GLU A 97 -2.38 -12.42 6.85
C GLU A 97 -1.93 -12.99 8.21
#